data_1dbcf7c24636b68c14c30f398009a536
#
_entry.id   1dbcf7c24636b68c14c30f398009a536
#
_cell.length_a   1.000
_cell.length_b   1.000
_cell.length_c   1.000
_cell.angle_alpha   90.00
_cell.angle_beta   90.00
_cell.angle_gamma   90.00
#
_symmetry.space_group_name_H-M   'P 1'
#
loop_
_entity.id
_entity.type
_entity.pdbx_description
1 polymer ?
#
loop_
_entity_poly.entity_id
_entity_poly.type
_entity_poly.pdbx_seq_one_letter_code
_entity_poly.pdbx_strand_id
1 'polypeptide(L)'
;MNKFLNTSFVFIFAFALSLNIQAAGLPSNIASLVEDSAPAVVNITSRKEVSSQNSYRGMPPELERFFGIPRGYEEAPQQKRKAEGYGSGFIFKENYILTNFHVVEGATEVIVSLVDRREYVAEIVGVDAL
;
A
#
# COMPACT_ATOMS: atom_id res chain seq x y z
N MET A 1 -43.48 -7.59 50.65
CA MET A 1 -42.82 -6.29 50.43
C MET A 1 -41.34 -6.42 50.07
N ASN A 2 -40.76 -7.62 49.98
CA ASN A 2 -39.29 -7.82 49.73
C ASN A 2 -38.91 -8.19 48.29
N LYS A 3 -39.89 -8.44 47.41
CA LYS A 3 -39.60 -8.80 46.01
C LYS A 3 -39.18 -7.60 45.13
N PHE A 4 -39.74 -6.44 45.40
CA PHE A 4 -39.41 -5.20 44.64
C PHE A 4 -38.03 -4.65 44.99
N LEU A 5 -37.57 -4.87 46.22
CA LEU A 5 -36.26 -4.42 46.67
C LEU A 5 -35.13 -5.21 46.02
N ASN A 6 -35.30 -6.53 45.81
CA ASN A 6 -34.30 -7.38 45.15
C ASN A 6 -34.20 -7.07 43.66
N THR A 7 -35.29 -6.74 42.98
CA THR A 7 -35.27 -6.46 41.54
C THR A 7 -34.57 -5.13 41.27
N SER A 8 -34.78 -4.10 42.07
CA SER A 8 -34.08 -2.81 41.97
C SER A 8 -32.58 -2.96 42.20
N PHE A 9 -32.16 -3.80 43.14
CA PHE A 9 -30.75 -4.00 43.44
C PHE A 9 -30.00 -4.71 42.28
N VAL A 10 -30.67 -5.65 41.62
CA VAL A 10 -30.10 -6.37 40.44
C VAL A 10 -29.95 -5.39 39.26
N PHE A 11 -30.88 -4.48 39.01
CA PHE A 11 -30.78 -3.47 37.95
C PHE A 11 -29.66 -2.46 38.21
N ILE A 12 -29.48 -2.01 39.44
CA ILE A 12 -28.40 -1.08 39.81
C ILE A 12 -27.03 -1.78 39.68
N PHE A 13 -26.92 -3.05 40.07
CA PHE A 13 -25.67 -3.82 39.94
C PHE A 13 -25.34 -4.13 38.49
N ALA A 14 -26.31 -4.44 37.64
CA ALA A 14 -26.13 -4.61 36.20
C ALA A 14 -25.71 -3.31 35.50
N PHE A 15 -26.23 -2.18 35.90
CA PHE A 15 -25.85 -0.86 35.37
C PHE A 15 -24.44 -0.43 35.80
N ALA A 16 -24.00 -0.82 36.99
CA ALA A 16 -22.65 -0.54 37.49
C ALA A 16 -21.56 -1.36 36.76
N LEU A 17 -21.90 -2.55 36.23
CA LEU A 17 -20.93 -3.38 35.43
C LEU A 17 -20.71 -2.85 34.01
N SER A 18 -21.61 -2.03 33.48
CA SER A 18 -21.50 -1.54 32.08
C SER A 18 -20.58 -0.31 31.92
N LEU A 19 -20.03 0.24 33.00
CA LEU A 19 -19.21 1.46 32.95
C LEU A 19 -17.70 1.27 32.73
N ASN A 20 -17.25 0.03 32.50
CA ASN A 20 -15.84 -0.24 32.34
C ASN A 20 -15.42 -0.57 30.87
N ILE A 21 -16.14 -0.06 29.87
CA ILE A 21 -15.62 -0.06 28.50
C ILE A 21 -14.65 1.13 28.40
N GLN A 22 -13.44 0.93 28.88
CA GLN A 22 -12.33 1.78 28.48
C GLN A 22 -12.03 1.43 27.03
N ALA A 23 -12.53 2.27 26.11
CA ALA A 23 -11.98 2.32 24.77
C ALA A 23 -10.46 2.51 24.95
N ALA A 24 -9.65 1.58 24.46
CA ALA A 24 -8.22 1.77 24.38
C ALA A 24 -8.00 3.04 23.56
N GLY A 25 -7.84 4.16 24.24
CA GLY A 25 -7.64 5.46 23.61
C GLY A 25 -6.39 5.37 22.73
N LEU A 26 -6.44 5.98 21.56
CA LEU A 26 -5.25 6.30 20.82
C LEU A 26 -4.25 6.95 21.80
N PRO A 27 -2.95 6.59 21.72
CA PRO A 27 -1.95 7.16 22.60
C PRO A 27 -2.06 8.68 22.57
N SER A 28 -2.11 9.30 23.74
CA SER A 28 -2.31 10.74 23.91
C SER A 28 -1.21 11.60 23.27
N ASN A 29 -0.15 10.96 22.78
CA ASN A 29 0.97 11.59 22.12
C ASN A 29 1.34 10.83 20.84
N ILE A 30 0.55 11.02 19.79
CA ILE A 30 0.85 10.47 18.45
C ILE A 30 2.18 11.02 17.92
N ALA A 31 2.55 12.25 18.28
CA ALA A 31 3.78 12.87 17.83
C ALA A 31 5.03 12.11 18.29
N SER A 32 5.09 11.70 19.57
CA SER A 32 6.23 10.91 20.06
C SER A 32 6.29 9.53 19.42
N LEU A 33 5.14 8.89 19.19
CA LEU A 33 5.10 7.60 18.50
C LEU A 33 5.66 7.72 17.07
N VAL A 34 5.33 8.80 16.36
CA VAL A 34 5.86 9.07 15.02
C VAL A 34 7.37 9.32 15.07
N GLU A 35 7.85 10.14 16.02
CA GLU A 35 9.29 10.39 16.17
C GLU A 35 10.09 9.12 16.45
N ASP A 36 9.59 8.25 17.31
CA ASP A 36 10.23 6.99 17.68
C ASP A 36 10.21 5.96 16.51
N SER A 37 9.16 5.98 15.69
CA SER A 37 8.96 5.01 14.61
C SER A 37 9.51 5.48 13.26
N ALA A 38 9.62 6.77 13.03
CA ALA A 38 10.05 7.35 11.75
C ALA A 38 11.39 6.79 11.22
N PRO A 39 12.41 6.51 12.06
CA PRO A 39 13.68 5.96 11.58
C PRO A 39 13.53 4.55 10.95
N ALA A 40 12.49 3.81 11.31
CA ALA A 40 12.23 2.48 10.76
C ALA A 40 11.39 2.52 9.48
N VAL A 41 10.75 3.63 9.16
CA VAL A 41 9.90 3.78 7.97
C VAL A 41 10.73 4.25 6.79
N VAL A 42 10.51 3.62 5.62
CA VAL A 42 11.22 3.94 4.39
C VAL A 42 10.24 4.21 3.26
N ASN A 43 10.63 5.08 2.32
CA ASN A 43 9.96 5.25 1.05
C ASN A 43 10.53 4.27 0.04
N ILE A 44 9.66 3.72 -0.81
CA ILE A 44 10.05 2.79 -1.86
C ILE A 44 9.60 3.35 -3.21
N THR A 45 10.55 3.45 -4.13
CA THR A 45 10.29 3.76 -5.54
C THR A 45 10.56 2.51 -6.36
N SER A 46 9.54 1.98 -7.03
CA SER A 46 9.68 0.85 -7.94
C SER A 46 9.65 1.33 -9.38
N ARG A 47 10.59 0.89 -10.20
CA ARG A 47 10.63 1.17 -11.63
C ARG A 47 10.26 -0.07 -12.41
N LYS A 48 9.36 0.09 -13.38
CA LYS A 48 8.89 -0.98 -14.26
C LYS A 48 9.12 -0.59 -15.72
N GLU A 49 9.53 -1.54 -16.53
CA GLU A 49 9.49 -1.37 -17.98
C GLU A 49 8.10 -1.76 -18.49
N VAL A 50 7.33 -0.80 -18.94
CA VAL A 50 6.05 -1.05 -19.60
C VAL A 50 6.23 -0.91 -21.11
N SER A 51 6.01 -1.99 -21.85
CA SER A 51 5.86 -1.91 -23.29
C SER A 51 4.50 -1.27 -23.59
N SER A 52 4.49 -0.15 -24.28
CA SER A 52 3.26 0.38 -24.84
C SER A 52 2.78 -0.61 -25.91
N GLN A 53 1.93 -1.57 -25.52
CA GLN A 53 1.13 -2.27 -26.50
C GLN A 53 0.25 -1.20 -27.13
N ASN A 54 0.41 -1.02 -28.46
CA ASN A 54 -0.49 -0.17 -29.23
C ASN A 54 -1.92 -0.58 -28.90
N SER A 55 -2.67 0.27 -28.22
CA SER A 55 -4.09 0.08 -27.89
C SER A 55 -4.98 -0.10 -29.13
N TYR A 56 -4.37 -0.02 -30.30
CA TYR A 56 -5.00 -0.17 -31.60
C TYR A 56 -4.97 -1.63 -32.13
N ARG A 57 -4.26 -2.53 -31.43
CA ARG A 57 -4.19 -3.94 -31.85
C ARG A 57 -5.50 -4.65 -31.50
N GLY A 58 -6.36 -4.81 -32.48
CA GLY A 58 -7.70 -5.41 -32.34
C GLY A 58 -8.84 -4.46 -32.63
N MET A 59 -8.57 -3.27 -33.12
CA MET A 59 -9.60 -2.36 -33.58
C MET A 59 -10.18 -2.89 -34.90
N PRO A 60 -11.52 -2.90 -35.06
CA PRO A 60 -12.16 -3.27 -36.30
C PRO A 60 -11.67 -2.38 -37.47
N PRO A 61 -11.49 -2.95 -38.70
CA PRO A 61 -10.93 -2.20 -39.83
C PRO A 61 -11.73 -0.96 -40.23
N GLU A 62 -13.00 -0.90 -39.88
CA GLU A 62 -13.89 0.25 -40.13
C GLU A 62 -13.47 1.46 -39.25
N LEU A 63 -13.09 1.20 -38.01
CA LEU A 63 -12.63 2.25 -37.07
C LEU A 63 -11.24 2.74 -37.44
N GLU A 64 -10.35 1.88 -37.93
CA GLU A 64 -9.03 2.29 -38.44
C GLU A 64 -9.14 3.33 -39.54
N ARG A 65 -10.08 3.10 -40.49
CA ARG A 65 -10.35 4.06 -41.58
C ARG A 65 -10.95 5.36 -41.07
N PHE A 66 -11.81 5.30 -40.07
CA PHE A 66 -12.45 6.49 -39.50
C PHE A 66 -11.46 7.41 -38.79
N PHE A 67 -10.50 6.83 -38.08
CA PHE A 67 -9.44 7.58 -37.39
C PHE A 67 -8.23 7.89 -38.25
N GLY A 68 -8.26 7.55 -39.56
CA GLY A 68 -7.17 7.89 -40.49
C GLY A 68 -5.86 7.16 -40.18
N ILE A 69 -5.92 6.00 -39.55
CA ILE A 69 -4.73 5.22 -39.20
C ILE A 69 -4.26 4.48 -40.47
N PRO A 70 -3.07 4.76 -41.03
CA PRO A 70 -2.60 4.11 -42.24
C PRO A 70 -2.40 2.62 -42.01
N ARG A 71 -2.92 1.78 -42.91
CA ARG A 71 -2.63 0.33 -42.95
C ARG A 71 -1.14 0.13 -43.21
N GLY A 72 -0.44 -0.49 -42.30
CA GLY A 72 0.97 -0.81 -42.48
C GLY A 72 1.92 -0.26 -41.42
N TYR A 73 1.41 0.26 -40.30
CA TYR A 73 2.25 0.43 -39.13
C TYR A 73 2.50 -0.93 -38.46
N GLU A 74 3.11 -1.84 -39.24
CA GLU A 74 3.83 -2.96 -38.70
C GLU A 74 5.11 -2.38 -38.09
N GLU A 75 5.22 -2.57 -36.76
CA GLU A 75 6.46 -2.31 -36.02
C GLU A 75 6.95 -0.85 -35.94
N ALA A 76 6.14 0.04 -35.41
CA ALA A 76 6.77 1.13 -34.69
C ALA A 76 7.62 0.50 -33.56
N PRO A 77 8.92 0.85 -33.41
CA PRO A 77 9.76 0.28 -32.37
C PRO A 77 9.04 0.45 -31.03
N GLN A 78 8.84 -0.69 -30.34
CA GLN A 78 8.16 -0.71 -29.04
C GLN A 78 8.96 0.20 -28.10
N GLN A 79 8.48 1.43 -27.94
CA GLN A 79 9.09 2.34 -26.97
C GLN A 79 8.78 1.80 -25.59
N LYS A 80 9.77 1.14 -25.00
CA LYS A 80 9.76 0.81 -23.60
C LYS A 80 9.67 2.10 -22.80
N ARG A 81 8.57 2.28 -22.12
CA ARG A 81 8.39 3.40 -21.18
C ARG A 81 8.73 2.89 -19.78
N LYS A 82 9.46 3.71 -19.04
CA LYS A 82 9.66 3.46 -17.61
C LYS A 82 8.46 4.04 -16.88
N ALA A 83 7.78 3.21 -16.13
CA ALA A 83 6.76 3.62 -15.17
C ALA A 83 7.36 3.57 -13.77
N GLU A 84 7.06 4.56 -12.95
CA GLU A 84 7.46 4.59 -11.54
C GLU A 84 6.23 4.37 -10.66
N GLY A 85 6.37 3.51 -9.67
CA GLY A 85 5.43 3.30 -8.59
C GLY A 85 6.05 3.74 -7.28
N TYR A 86 5.21 4.19 -6.34
CA TYR A 86 5.64 4.66 -5.03
C TYR A 86 4.92 3.88 -3.94
N GLY A 87 5.62 3.59 -2.87
CA GLY A 87 5.09 2.91 -1.72
C GLY A 87 5.93 3.17 -0.48
N SER A 88 5.57 2.49 0.59
CA SER A 88 6.28 2.55 1.85
C SER A 88 6.62 1.15 2.35
N GLY A 89 7.62 1.05 3.18
CA GLY A 89 8.03 -0.14 3.87
C GLY A 89 8.58 0.19 5.24
N PHE A 90 8.99 -0.81 5.97
CA PHE A 90 9.67 -0.62 7.25
C PHE A 90 10.83 -1.61 7.41
N ILE A 91 11.88 -1.14 8.05
CA ILE A 91 13.04 -1.94 8.41
C ILE A 91 12.63 -2.87 9.55
N PHE A 92 12.63 -4.17 9.29
CA PHE A 92 12.19 -5.14 10.30
C PHE A 92 13.38 -5.91 10.90
N LYS A 93 14.49 -5.98 10.17
CA LYS A 93 15.75 -6.58 10.58
C LYS A 93 16.88 -5.87 9.86
N GLU A 94 18.10 -5.99 10.37
CA GLU A 94 19.29 -5.42 9.73
C GLU A 94 19.33 -5.79 8.23
N ASN A 95 19.35 -4.77 7.38
CA ASN A 95 19.33 -4.86 5.92
C ASN A 95 18.07 -5.50 5.29
N TYR A 96 16.99 -5.74 6.05
CA TYR A 96 15.74 -6.26 5.51
C TYR A 96 14.59 -5.28 5.69
N ILE A 97 13.82 -5.11 4.64
CA ILE A 97 12.64 -4.24 4.60
C ILE A 97 11.42 -5.07 4.25
N LEU A 98 10.34 -4.85 4.98
CA LEU A 98 9.02 -5.39 4.63
C LEU A 98 8.20 -4.32 3.93
N THR A 99 7.56 -4.71 2.85
CA THR A 99 6.63 -3.87 2.09
C THR A 99 5.51 -4.72 1.51
N ASN A 100 4.50 -4.08 0.95
CA ASN A 100 3.41 -4.78 0.27
C ASN A 100 3.86 -5.31 -1.10
N PHE A 101 3.38 -6.50 -1.48
CA PHE A 101 3.69 -7.14 -2.75
C PHE A 101 3.43 -6.22 -3.96
N HIS A 102 2.28 -5.54 -3.99
CA HIS A 102 1.91 -4.67 -5.12
C HIS A 102 2.88 -3.49 -5.35
N VAL A 103 3.65 -3.08 -4.33
CA VAL A 103 4.66 -2.01 -4.48
C VAL A 103 5.83 -2.48 -5.35
N VAL A 104 6.24 -3.74 -5.23
CA VAL A 104 7.40 -4.31 -5.90
C VAL A 104 7.05 -5.24 -7.06
N GLU A 105 5.77 -5.56 -7.26
CA GLU A 105 5.29 -6.44 -8.32
C GLU A 105 5.74 -5.96 -9.70
N GLY A 106 6.47 -6.81 -10.42
CA GLY A 106 6.98 -6.52 -11.77
C GLY A 106 8.01 -5.39 -11.83
N ALA A 107 8.58 -4.98 -10.70
CA ALA A 107 9.64 -3.99 -10.68
C ALA A 107 10.93 -4.56 -11.29
N THR A 108 11.59 -3.78 -12.14
CA THR A 108 12.92 -4.05 -12.67
C THR A 108 14.02 -3.43 -11.80
N GLU A 109 13.66 -2.43 -11.02
CA GLU A 109 14.55 -1.75 -10.07
C GLU A 109 13.71 -1.27 -8.88
N VAL A 110 14.23 -1.45 -7.68
CA VAL A 110 13.62 -0.96 -6.43
C VAL A 110 14.61 -0.07 -5.72
N ILE A 111 14.21 1.16 -5.41
CA ILE A 111 15.01 2.14 -4.69
C ILE A 111 14.33 2.41 -3.35
N VAL A 112 15.11 2.32 -2.30
CA VAL A 112 14.68 2.60 -0.93
C VAL A 112 15.30 3.91 -0.47
N SER A 113 14.46 4.85 -0.05
CA SER A 113 14.90 6.14 0.50
C SER A 113 14.60 6.17 1.99
N LEU A 114 15.63 6.42 2.79
CA LEU A 114 15.54 6.56 4.23
C LEU A 114 15.08 7.97 4.63
N VAL A 115 14.75 8.15 5.90
CA VAL A 115 14.31 9.44 6.48
C VAL A 115 15.36 10.54 6.32
N ASP A 116 16.63 10.19 6.30
CA ASP A 116 17.77 11.10 6.10
C ASP A 116 18.08 11.37 4.62
N ARG A 117 17.21 10.92 3.70
CA ARG A 117 17.30 11.07 2.26
C ARG A 117 18.42 10.25 1.58
N ARG A 118 19.05 9.32 2.28
CA ARG A 118 19.94 8.35 1.63
C ARG A 118 19.12 7.35 0.85
N GLU A 119 19.60 7.02 -0.34
CA GLU A 119 18.94 6.09 -1.26
C GLU A 119 19.80 4.85 -1.47
N TYR A 120 19.15 3.71 -1.55
CA TYR A 120 19.78 2.41 -1.78
C TYR A 120 18.99 1.64 -2.81
N VAL A 121 19.69 0.97 -3.71
CA VAL A 121 19.08 -0.02 -4.59
C VAL A 121 18.86 -1.29 -3.77
N ALA A 122 17.64 -1.79 -3.77
CA ALA A 122 17.26 -2.98 -3.01
C ALA A 122 16.99 -4.16 -3.93
N GLU A 123 17.29 -5.36 -3.43
CA GLU A 123 16.98 -6.63 -4.07
C GLU A 123 15.74 -7.27 -3.44
N ILE A 124 14.84 -7.83 -4.25
CA ILE A 124 13.68 -8.57 -3.77
C ILE A 124 14.12 -9.97 -3.40
N VAL A 125 14.22 -10.26 -2.11
CA VAL A 125 14.68 -11.55 -1.57
C VAL A 125 13.58 -12.58 -1.42
N GLY A 126 12.32 -12.16 -1.42
CA GLY A 126 11.16 -13.05 -1.34
C GLY A 126 9.85 -12.29 -1.46
N VAL A 127 8.82 -12.99 -1.89
CA VAL A 127 7.46 -12.47 -2.00
C VAL A 127 6.47 -13.51 -1.47
N ASP A 128 5.41 -13.05 -0.83
CA ASP A 128 4.24 -13.84 -0.46
C ASP A 128 3.04 -13.22 -1.20
N ALA A 129 2.59 -13.91 -2.24
CA ALA A 129 1.44 -13.52 -3.04
C ALA A 129 0.28 -14.45 -2.66
N LEU A 130 -0.50 -14.07 -1.63
CA LEU A 130 -1.74 -14.74 -1.24
C LEU A 130 -2.88 -14.33 -2.17
#